data_b38739322dff0cde7f14b2b875936a9f
#
_entry.id   b38739322dff0cde7f14b2b875936a9f
#
_cell.length_a   1.000
_cell.length_b   1.000
_cell.length_c   1.000
_cell.angle_alpha   90.00
_cell.angle_beta   90.00
_cell.angle_gamma   90.00
#
_symmetry.space_group_name_H-M   'P 1'
#
loop_
_entity.id
_entity.type
_entity.pdbx_description
1 polymer ?
#
loop_
_entity_poly.entity_id
_entity_poly.type
_entity_poly.pdbx_seq_one_letter_code
_entity_poly.pdbx_strand_id
1 'polypeptide(L)'
;TVTATKKANVENVQDVPVAVTAFNSETLDALKVNDLQSLSYSTPNVSLEDVGTSKGTANFSIRGLGINSSIPSIDPTVGVFVDGVYIGVNSGVVLDLFDLDSVEILRGPQGLLFGRNTTGGAVLINTGNPTDEFRYKARATVETPIDDDRGGPNTTLQATVSGPLIEDKLNGKLGIYHNFDDGYFKNLATDDNLGEAHTTIVRGALEWMPTDTLTFLGKVENFQTSSDGPNGQNRGFYDRGSFDIAINNPGFLENDITFGSLRTDLDVGFGNGTITNVIGYREVDSTTSADIDATPLTLFHSGSEFTQEQFSEELRYSGTFDRADVTVGGFYFTQEIAYTERRDLPTTRPVGFPASLDWEFNGGGRQDHTVYGIFGQVDYDFTEKLTGIFGLRYGYEEKDVDITYVRPRPNCSMVNETCPTTGTNPYIAGEPNGFSDKDDWSEVTPKIGLQYFHTDDTQFYGTYTK
;
A
#
# COMPACT_ATOMS: atom_id res chain seq x y z
N THR A 1 11.37 2.40 19.36
CA THR A 1 11.17 0.93 19.31
C THR A 1 10.69 0.53 17.93
N VAL A 2 10.93 -0.71 17.52
CA VAL A 2 10.53 -1.28 16.24
C VAL A 2 9.87 -2.65 16.42
N THR A 3 8.97 -2.97 15.50
CA THR A 3 8.25 -4.26 15.42
C THR A 3 8.74 -5.14 14.26
N ALA A 4 9.67 -4.62 13.47
CA ALA A 4 10.18 -5.20 12.23
C ALA A 4 10.79 -6.62 12.36
N THR A 5 11.24 -7.00 13.54
CA THR A 5 11.85 -8.33 13.79
C THR A 5 10.83 -9.42 14.09
N LYS A 6 9.55 -9.05 14.29
CA LYS A 6 8.46 -9.97 14.68
C LYS A 6 8.74 -10.79 15.95
N LYS A 7 9.65 -10.35 16.82
CA LYS A 7 9.92 -10.94 18.13
C LYS A 7 8.77 -10.68 19.12
N ALA A 8 8.74 -11.42 20.20
CA ALA A 8 7.72 -11.27 21.25
C ALA A 8 7.76 -9.88 21.90
N ASN A 9 8.96 -9.33 22.09
CA ASN A 9 9.18 -8.00 22.65
C ASN A 9 9.59 -7.01 21.56
N VAL A 10 9.10 -5.77 21.67
CA VAL A 10 9.58 -4.66 20.83
C VAL A 10 11.05 -4.36 21.15
N GLU A 11 11.84 -4.12 20.12
CA GLU A 11 13.26 -3.86 20.25
C GLU A 11 13.59 -2.39 20.05
N ASN A 12 14.74 -1.94 20.57
CA ASN A 12 15.23 -0.61 20.25
C ASN A 12 15.76 -0.61 18.81
N VAL A 13 15.50 0.46 18.08
CA VAL A 13 15.94 0.63 16.68
C VAL A 13 17.45 0.49 16.50
N GLN A 14 18.24 0.78 17.54
CA GLN A 14 19.71 0.67 17.52
C GLN A 14 20.21 -0.76 17.77
N ASP A 15 19.34 -1.66 18.25
CA ASP A 15 19.74 -3.02 18.63
C ASP A 15 19.39 -4.07 17.56
N VAL A 16 18.61 -3.67 16.55
CA VAL A 16 18.21 -4.59 15.48
C VAL A 16 19.23 -4.66 14.33
N PRO A 17 19.55 -5.87 13.81
CA PRO A 17 20.50 -6.07 12.72
C PRO A 17 19.85 -5.84 11.34
N VAL A 18 19.11 -4.73 11.20
CA VAL A 18 18.45 -4.31 9.96
C VAL A 18 18.51 -2.80 9.83
N ALA A 19 18.66 -2.30 8.59
CA ALA A 19 18.62 -0.87 8.33
C ALA A 19 17.16 -0.39 8.34
N VAL A 20 16.70 0.12 9.48
CA VAL A 20 15.34 0.61 9.68
C VAL A 20 15.32 2.09 10.03
N THR A 21 14.31 2.80 9.55
CA THR A 21 13.95 4.13 10.01
C THR A 21 12.54 4.04 10.58
N ALA A 22 12.38 4.44 11.85
CA ALA A 22 11.10 4.37 12.54
C ALA A 22 10.63 5.76 12.95
N PHE A 23 9.39 6.05 12.68
CA PHE A 23 8.68 7.28 13.05
C PHE A 23 7.57 6.90 14.01
N ASN A 24 7.57 7.44 15.21
CA ASN A 24 6.46 7.32 16.15
C ASN A 24 5.43 8.45 15.92
N SER A 25 4.28 8.35 16.54
CA SER A 25 3.18 9.31 16.40
C SER A 25 3.61 10.75 16.69
N GLU A 26 4.46 10.99 17.70
CA GLU A 26 4.96 12.33 18.05
C GLU A 26 5.84 12.92 16.91
N THR A 27 6.70 12.08 16.32
CA THR A 27 7.56 12.50 15.20
C THR A 27 6.72 12.74 13.94
N LEU A 28 5.74 11.90 13.66
CA LEU A 28 4.83 12.06 12.52
C LEU A 28 4.01 13.37 12.65
N ASP A 29 3.49 13.66 13.84
CA ASP A 29 2.79 14.91 14.13
C ASP A 29 3.72 16.14 14.01
N ALA A 30 4.96 16.05 14.49
CA ALA A 30 5.95 17.14 14.43
C ALA A 30 6.40 17.45 12.99
N LEU A 31 6.54 16.41 12.16
CA LEU A 31 6.88 16.52 10.74
C LEU A 31 5.66 16.88 9.86
N LYS A 32 4.45 16.92 10.43
CA LYS A 32 3.19 17.14 9.73
C LYS A 32 2.99 16.16 8.56
N VAL A 33 3.26 14.90 8.82
CA VAL A 33 3.09 13.81 7.83
C VAL A 33 1.60 13.58 7.61
N ASN A 34 1.13 13.89 6.42
CA ASN A 34 -0.26 13.66 6.00
C ASN A 34 -0.38 12.50 5.00
N ASP A 35 0.74 12.09 4.39
CA ASP A 35 0.83 11.01 3.42
C ASP A 35 2.18 10.28 3.52
N LEU A 36 2.31 9.13 2.85
CA LEU A 36 3.56 8.40 2.79
C LEU A 36 4.65 9.14 2.01
N GLN A 37 4.27 9.95 1.02
CA GLN A 37 5.23 10.68 0.16
C GLN A 37 6.08 11.65 0.98
N SER A 38 5.47 12.34 1.96
CA SER A 38 6.19 13.28 2.84
C SER A 38 7.30 12.61 3.65
N LEU A 39 7.22 11.32 3.95
CA LEU A 39 8.29 10.56 4.62
C LEU A 39 9.54 10.38 3.75
N SER A 40 9.40 10.42 2.43
CA SER A 40 10.54 10.32 1.49
C SER A 40 11.55 11.44 1.72
N TYR A 41 11.10 12.63 2.07
CA TYR A 41 11.99 13.78 2.35
C TYR A 41 12.83 13.60 3.61
N SER A 42 12.38 12.76 4.53
CA SER A 42 13.05 12.51 5.82
C SER A 42 13.82 11.18 5.84
N THR A 43 13.77 10.38 4.76
CA THR A 43 14.39 9.05 4.72
C THR A 43 15.32 8.92 3.52
N PRO A 44 16.65 8.86 3.72
CA PRO A 44 17.60 8.74 2.62
C PRO A 44 17.42 7.45 1.81
N ASN A 45 17.52 7.56 0.47
CA ASN A 45 17.39 6.46 -0.50
C ASN A 45 16.02 5.76 -0.46
N VAL A 46 14.97 6.48 -0.11
CA VAL A 46 13.58 6.04 -0.10
C VAL A 46 12.74 7.03 -0.89
N SER A 47 11.92 6.54 -1.81
CA SER A 47 10.88 7.28 -2.52
C SER A 47 9.57 6.51 -2.35
N LEU A 48 8.57 7.16 -1.76
CA LEU A 48 7.24 6.62 -1.50
C LEU A 48 6.20 7.46 -2.27
N GLU A 49 6.44 7.63 -3.56
CA GLU A 49 5.61 8.44 -4.45
C GLU A 49 4.51 7.59 -5.10
N ASP A 50 3.54 8.24 -5.71
CA ASP A 50 2.58 7.58 -6.58
C ASP A 50 3.06 7.52 -8.04
N VAL A 51 2.33 6.77 -8.87
CA VAL A 51 2.49 6.79 -10.32
C VAL A 51 1.79 8.04 -10.85
N GLY A 52 2.54 8.99 -11.43
CA GLY A 52 2.02 10.32 -11.80
C GLY A 52 0.81 10.33 -12.74
N THR A 53 0.56 9.25 -13.49
CA THR A 53 -0.63 9.07 -14.33
C THR A 53 -1.71 8.21 -13.67
N SER A 54 -1.48 7.75 -12.43
CA SER A 54 -2.40 6.88 -11.69
C SER A 54 -2.32 7.22 -10.20
N LYS A 55 -3.03 8.26 -9.82
CA LYS A 55 -3.09 8.77 -8.44
C LYS A 55 -3.47 7.66 -7.46
N GLY A 56 -2.82 7.65 -6.30
CA GLY A 56 -3.07 6.63 -5.27
C GLY A 56 -2.39 5.28 -5.53
N THR A 57 -1.74 5.07 -6.68
CA THR A 57 -1.00 3.84 -7.00
C THR A 57 0.46 4.00 -6.61
N ALA A 58 0.95 3.13 -5.72
CA ALA A 58 2.30 3.22 -5.19
C ALA A 58 3.37 2.94 -6.25
N ASN A 59 4.33 3.87 -6.34
CA ASN A 59 5.59 3.76 -7.09
C ASN A 59 6.76 3.81 -6.10
N PHE A 60 6.81 2.83 -5.20
CA PHE A 60 7.78 2.83 -4.12
C PHE A 60 9.13 2.29 -4.58
N SER A 61 10.19 2.99 -4.18
CA SER A 61 11.57 2.61 -4.46
C SER A 61 12.44 2.77 -3.21
N ILE A 62 13.19 1.72 -2.86
CA ILE A 62 14.16 1.73 -1.77
C ILE A 62 15.51 1.32 -2.33
N ARG A 63 16.55 2.15 -2.15
CA ARG A 63 17.91 1.95 -2.68
C ARG A 63 17.94 1.73 -4.20
N GLY A 64 17.04 2.38 -4.93
CA GLY A 64 16.90 2.26 -6.37
C GLY A 64 16.16 1.00 -6.87
N LEU A 65 15.70 0.14 -5.97
CA LEU A 65 14.83 -0.99 -6.31
C LEU A 65 13.37 -0.54 -6.20
N GLY A 66 12.70 -0.48 -7.34
CA GLY A 66 11.30 -0.07 -7.46
C GLY A 66 10.73 -0.50 -8.81
N ILE A 67 9.42 -0.55 -8.92
CA ILE A 67 8.70 -0.81 -10.16
C ILE A 67 7.72 0.33 -10.38
N ASN A 68 7.91 1.05 -11.47
CA ASN A 68 6.98 2.09 -11.90
C ASN A 68 5.96 1.48 -12.86
N SER A 69 4.79 1.12 -12.33
CA SER A 69 3.70 0.56 -13.12
C SER A 69 2.35 0.87 -12.50
N SER A 70 1.39 1.26 -13.34
CA SER A 70 -0.02 1.42 -12.98
C SER A 70 -0.83 0.12 -13.13
N ILE A 71 -0.21 -0.97 -13.59
CA ILE A 71 -0.88 -2.26 -13.80
C ILE A 71 -0.94 -3.01 -12.46
N PRO A 72 -2.13 -3.30 -11.92
CA PRO A 72 -2.28 -3.88 -10.58
C PRO A 72 -1.72 -5.29 -10.42
N SER A 73 -1.60 -6.06 -11.51
CA SER A 73 -1.08 -7.44 -11.50
C SER A 73 0.45 -7.53 -11.43
N ILE A 74 1.16 -6.39 -11.54
CA ILE A 74 2.62 -6.36 -11.45
C ILE A 74 3.05 -6.28 -9.99
N ASP A 75 3.86 -7.25 -9.58
CA ASP A 75 4.34 -7.36 -8.21
C ASP A 75 5.32 -6.24 -7.84
N PRO A 76 5.13 -5.56 -6.71
CA PRO A 76 6.07 -4.55 -6.21
C PRO A 76 7.38 -5.17 -5.71
N THR A 77 8.42 -4.36 -5.56
CA THR A 77 9.68 -4.74 -4.90
C THR A 77 9.78 -4.24 -3.46
N VAL A 78 8.86 -3.38 -3.06
CA VAL A 78 8.70 -2.85 -1.71
C VAL A 78 7.35 -3.30 -1.17
N GLY A 79 7.37 -4.14 -0.14
CA GLY A 79 6.14 -4.63 0.51
C GLY A 79 5.55 -3.56 1.42
N VAL A 80 4.23 -3.43 1.42
CA VAL A 80 3.48 -2.57 2.35
C VAL A 80 2.67 -3.43 3.29
N PHE A 81 2.71 -3.09 4.57
CA PHE A 81 1.98 -3.79 5.62
C PHE A 81 1.24 -2.77 6.48
N VAL A 82 -0.06 -2.97 6.67
CA VAL A 82 -0.90 -2.16 7.56
C VAL A 82 -1.37 -3.04 8.72
N ASP A 83 -1.06 -2.64 9.95
CA ASP A 83 -1.37 -3.42 11.16
C ASP A 83 -0.96 -4.91 11.07
N GLY A 84 0.17 -5.18 10.41
CA GLY A 84 0.69 -6.52 10.19
C GLY A 84 0.11 -7.26 8.97
N VAL A 85 -0.92 -6.73 8.32
CA VAL A 85 -1.54 -7.30 7.11
C VAL A 85 -0.78 -6.83 5.86
N TYR A 86 -0.34 -7.79 5.04
CA TYR A 86 0.28 -7.49 3.75
C TYR A 86 -0.73 -6.91 2.75
N ILE A 87 -0.35 -5.85 2.04
CA ILE A 87 -1.16 -5.24 0.97
C ILE A 87 -0.69 -5.79 -0.38
N GLY A 88 -1.56 -6.54 -1.04
CA GLY A 88 -1.22 -7.37 -2.21
C GLY A 88 -1.02 -6.62 -3.52
N VAL A 89 -1.49 -5.38 -3.62
CA VAL A 89 -1.41 -4.55 -4.84
C VAL A 89 -0.91 -3.15 -4.54
N ASN A 90 -0.39 -2.47 -5.56
CA ASN A 90 0.06 -1.09 -5.44
C ASN A 90 -1.08 -0.06 -5.46
N SER A 91 -2.24 -0.40 -6.03
CA SER A 91 -3.39 0.49 -6.12
C SER A 91 -4.06 0.70 -4.76
N GLY A 92 -4.45 1.95 -4.46
CA GLY A 92 -5.05 2.31 -3.18
C GLY A 92 -4.08 2.17 -1.99
N VAL A 93 -2.79 2.45 -2.19
CA VAL A 93 -1.75 2.40 -1.15
C VAL A 93 -1.27 3.79 -0.76
N VAL A 94 -1.17 4.72 -1.73
CA VAL A 94 -0.78 6.11 -1.47
C VAL A 94 -2.04 6.89 -1.12
N LEU A 95 -2.37 6.92 0.15
CA LEU A 95 -3.59 7.51 0.70
C LEU A 95 -3.24 8.47 1.83
N ASP A 96 -4.21 9.29 2.23
CA ASP A 96 -4.10 10.13 3.40
C ASP A 96 -3.86 9.29 4.66
N LEU A 97 -2.95 9.73 5.49
CA LEU A 97 -2.59 9.08 6.75
C LEU A 97 -3.26 9.78 7.92
N PHE A 98 -3.92 8.99 8.75
CA PHE A 98 -4.66 9.48 9.88
C PHE A 98 -4.48 8.58 11.10
N ASP A 99 -4.27 9.17 12.28
CA ASP A 99 -4.20 8.47 13.56
C ASP A 99 -3.25 7.28 13.53
N LEU A 100 -1.98 7.54 13.25
CA LEU A 100 -0.92 6.55 13.22
C LEU A 100 -0.21 6.46 14.57
N ASP A 101 0.14 5.24 14.96
CA ASP A 101 1.03 4.95 16.07
C ASP A 101 2.50 4.98 15.62
N SER A 102 2.81 4.33 14.49
CA SER A 102 4.15 4.34 13.91
C SER A 102 4.17 4.05 12.41
N VAL A 103 5.27 4.48 11.77
CA VAL A 103 5.66 4.00 10.43
C VAL A 103 7.12 3.54 10.50
N GLU A 104 7.38 2.32 10.04
CA GLU A 104 8.73 1.76 9.98
C GLU A 104 9.10 1.47 8.53
N ILE A 105 10.29 1.94 8.09
CA ILE A 105 10.80 1.73 6.74
C ILE A 105 12.05 0.87 6.82
N LEU A 106 11.94 -0.40 6.39
CA LEU A 106 13.01 -1.37 6.35
C LEU A 106 13.68 -1.31 4.98
N ARG A 107 14.99 -1.14 4.97
CA ARG A 107 15.77 -1.00 3.73
C ARG A 107 16.63 -2.23 3.47
N GLY A 108 16.44 -2.82 2.30
CA GLY A 108 17.07 -4.05 1.85
C GLY A 108 16.16 -5.27 2.01
N PRO A 109 16.58 -6.44 1.50
CA PRO A 109 15.74 -7.62 1.42
C PRO A 109 15.17 -8.08 2.76
N GLN A 110 13.86 -8.32 2.81
CA GLN A 110 13.11 -8.76 3.99
C GLN A 110 12.34 -10.07 3.75
N GLY A 111 12.72 -10.84 2.74
CA GLY A 111 11.98 -12.02 2.27
C GLY A 111 11.74 -13.11 3.31
N LEU A 112 12.61 -13.25 4.34
CA LEU A 112 12.44 -14.27 5.37
C LEU A 112 11.17 -14.07 6.20
N LEU A 113 11.04 -12.90 6.87
CA LEU A 113 9.94 -12.63 7.81
C LEU A 113 8.70 -12.06 7.13
N PHE A 114 8.89 -11.30 6.05
CA PHE A 114 7.82 -10.59 5.37
C PHE A 114 7.39 -11.25 4.05
N GLY A 115 8.21 -12.16 3.54
CA GLY A 115 7.88 -12.95 2.35
C GLY A 115 8.09 -12.20 1.04
N ARG A 116 7.18 -12.42 0.11
CA ARG A 116 7.25 -11.90 -1.26
C ARG A 116 7.27 -10.37 -1.33
N ASN A 117 7.73 -9.85 -2.46
CA ASN A 117 7.65 -8.43 -2.81
C ASN A 117 8.41 -7.49 -1.87
N THR A 118 9.41 -8.00 -1.14
CA THR A 118 10.21 -7.25 -0.17
C THR A 118 11.70 -7.25 -0.47
N THR A 119 12.06 -7.37 -1.75
CA THR A 119 13.46 -7.38 -2.22
C THR A 119 14.14 -6.01 -2.01
N GLY A 120 13.44 -4.92 -2.23
CA GLY A 120 13.91 -3.56 -1.96
C GLY A 120 13.79 -3.18 -0.49
N GLY A 121 12.76 -3.67 0.18
CA GLY A 121 12.45 -3.36 1.57
C GLY A 121 10.97 -3.54 1.90
N ALA A 122 10.57 -3.01 3.04
CA ALA A 122 9.19 -3.01 3.50
C ALA A 122 8.82 -1.69 4.20
N VAL A 123 7.56 -1.29 4.08
CA VAL A 123 6.95 -0.18 4.81
C VAL A 123 5.88 -0.77 5.73
N LEU A 124 6.05 -0.59 7.04
CA LEU A 124 5.11 -1.05 8.06
C LEU A 124 4.37 0.15 8.61
N ILE A 125 3.07 0.15 8.52
CA ILE A 125 2.18 1.20 8.99
C ILE A 125 1.35 0.62 10.13
N ASN A 126 1.50 1.18 11.33
CA ASN A 126 0.71 0.80 12.48
C ASN A 126 -0.26 1.93 12.83
N THR A 127 -1.54 1.64 12.76
CA THR A 127 -2.59 2.59 13.13
C THR A 127 -2.79 2.64 14.64
N GLY A 128 -3.33 3.75 15.14
CA GLY A 128 -3.45 3.96 16.59
C GLY A 128 -4.35 2.93 17.29
N ASN A 129 -3.83 2.35 18.38
CA ASN A 129 -4.55 1.39 19.21
C ASN A 129 -5.53 2.07 20.19
N PRO A 130 -6.53 1.35 20.71
CA PRO A 130 -7.32 1.77 21.88
C PRO A 130 -6.42 2.05 23.09
N THR A 131 -6.86 2.92 23.97
CA THR A 131 -6.14 3.31 25.20
C THR A 131 -6.88 2.87 26.45
N ASP A 132 -6.13 2.58 27.52
CA ASP A 132 -6.64 2.23 28.85
C ASP A 132 -7.18 3.44 29.64
N GLU A 133 -6.87 4.65 29.19
CA GLU A 133 -7.38 5.89 29.72
C GLU A 133 -8.24 6.62 28.69
N PHE A 134 -9.25 7.37 29.14
CA PHE A 134 -10.05 8.19 28.25
C PHE A 134 -9.20 9.31 27.64
N ARG A 135 -9.10 9.31 26.32
CA ARG A 135 -8.37 10.30 25.53
C ARG A 135 -9.22 10.78 24.37
N TYR A 136 -9.07 12.03 24.03
CA TYR A 136 -9.62 12.58 22.80
C TYR A 136 -8.61 13.51 22.14
N LYS A 137 -8.62 13.55 20.81
CA LYS A 137 -7.84 14.50 20.01
C LYS A 137 -8.74 15.03 18.90
N ALA A 138 -8.74 16.34 18.69
CA ALA A 138 -9.39 16.96 17.55
C ALA A 138 -8.45 17.99 16.94
N ARG A 139 -8.40 18.01 15.61
CA ARG A 139 -7.58 18.96 14.87
C ARG A 139 -8.40 19.51 13.69
N ALA A 140 -8.31 20.80 13.45
CA ALA A 140 -8.80 21.45 12.25
C ALA A 140 -7.62 22.20 11.64
N THR A 141 -7.36 21.96 10.36
CA THR A 141 -6.29 22.62 9.61
C THR A 141 -6.90 23.28 8.38
N VAL A 142 -6.52 24.53 8.12
CA VAL A 142 -6.86 25.23 6.89
C VAL A 142 -5.56 25.75 6.29
N GLU A 143 -5.31 25.33 5.05
CA GLU A 143 -4.17 25.75 4.26
C GLU A 143 -4.68 26.51 3.04
N THR A 144 -4.03 27.60 2.68
CA THR A 144 -4.40 28.39 1.50
C THR A 144 -3.18 28.62 0.63
N PRO A 145 -3.29 28.61 -0.69
CA PRO A 145 -2.21 29.05 -1.57
C PRO A 145 -1.74 30.47 -1.20
N ILE A 146 -0.44 30.72 -1.30
CA ILE A 146 0.14 32.05 -1.11
C ILE A 146 -0.05 32.91 -2.37
N ASP A 147 -0.16 32.24 -3.51
CA ASP A 147 -0.36 32.86 -4.82
C ASP A 147 -1.86 32.98 -5.09
N ASP A 148 -2.38 34.20 -5.17
CA ASP A 148 -3.82 34.48 -5.31
C ASP A 148 -4.42 33.96 -6.64
N ASP A 149 -3.56 33.66 -7.63
CA ASP A 149 -3.99 33.17 -8.94
C ASP A 149 -4.03 31.62 -9.01
N ARG A 150 -3.82 30.92 -7.88
CA ARG A 150 -3.70 29.44 -7.85
C ARG A 150 -4.58 28.80 -6.81
N GLY A 151 -5.44 27.91 -7.29
CA GLY A 151 -6.18 26.95 -6.47
C GLY A 151 -7.07 27.58 -5.41
N GLY A 152 -7.54 26.73 -4.54
CA GLY A 152 -8.39 27.05 -3.41
C GLY A 152 -7.83 26.56 -2.06
N PRO A 153 -8.59 26.73 -0.97
CA PRO A 153 -8.18 26.26 0.35
C PRO A 153 -8.23 24.72 0.44
N ASN A 154 -7.32 24.17 1.25
CA ASN A 154 -7.39 22.80 1.73
C ASN A 154 -7.79 22.80 3.20
N THR A 155 -8.87 22.12 3.56
CA THR A 155 -9.40 22.02 4.92
C THR A 155 -9.40 20.57 5.38
N THR A 156 -8.69 20.30 6.49
CA THR A 156 -8.66 18.98 7.12
C THR A 156 -9.30 19.05 8.49
N LEU A 157 -10.24 18.15 8.74
CA LEU A 157 -10.87 17.92 10.04
C LEU A 157 -10.60 16.49 10.49
N GLN A 158 -10.09 16.33 11.71
CA GLN A 158 -9.85 15.00 12.26
C GLN A 158 -10.19 14.97 13.75
N ALA A 159 -10.75 13.85 14.19
CA ALA A 159 -11.06 13.63 15.59
C ALA A 159 -10.90 12.15 15.96
N THR A 160 -10.40 11.89 17.16
CA THR A 160 -10.34 10.56 17.75
C THR A 160 -10.86 10.60 19.17
N VAL A 161 -11.53 9.54 19.59
CA VAL A 161 -11.89 9.28 20.98
C VAL A 161 -11.50 7.84 21.29
N SER A 162 -10.89 7.63 22.46
CA SER A 162 -10.40 6.34 22.89
C SER A 162 -10.53 6.21 24.40
N GLY A 163 -10.70 4.98 24.91
CA GLY A 163 -10.73 4.73 26.34
C GLY A 163 -11.36 3.38 26.68
N PRO A 164 -11.38 3.04 27.98
CA PRO A 164 -11.97 1.81 28.48
C PRO A 164 -13.50 1.83 28.33
N LEU A 165 -14.05 0.78 27.72
CA LEU A 165 -15.47 0.47 27.71
C LEU A 165 -15.84 -0.42 28.91
N ILE A 166 -14.90 -1.30 29.28
CA ILE A 166 -14.92 -2.10 30.53
C ILE A 166 -13.51 -2.04 31.08
N GLU A 167 -13.37 -1.51 32.32
CA GLU A 167 -12.08 -1.34 33.00
C GLU A 167 -11.29 -2.65 32.99
N ASP A 168 -10.01 -2.58 32.63
CA ASP A 168 -9.03 -3.66 32.54
C ASP A 168 -9.41 -4.81 31.57
N LYS A 169 -10.48 -4.68 30.76
CA LYS A 169 -10.95 -5.78 29.89
C LYS A 169 -11.26 -5.41 28.46
N LEU A 170 -11.83 -4.22 28.24
CA LEU A 170 -12.27 -3.84 26.90
C LEU A 170 -12.03 -2.36 26.68
N ASN A 171 -11.14 -2.05 25.78
CA ASN A 171 -10.87 -0.70 25.30
C ASN A 171 -11.45 -0.50 23.90
N GLY A 172 -11.92 0.71 23.64
CA GLY A 172 -12.44 1.09 22.33
C GLY A 172 -11.85 2.38 21.81
N LYS A 173 -11.78 2.49 20.48
CA LYS A 173 -11.35 3.70 19.80
C LYS A 173 -12.23 3.93 18.57
N LEU A 174 -12.57 5.19 18.33
CA LEU A 174 -13.22 5.65 17.12
C LEU A 174 -12.47 6.88 16.60
N GLY A 175 -12.20 6.89 15.30
CA GLY A 175 -11.57 7.99 14.61
C GLY A 175 -12.33 8.38 13.35
N ILE A 176 -12.33 9.67 13.04
CA ILE A 176 -12.83 10.22 11.80
C ILE A 176 -11.83 11.25 11.25
N TYR A 177 -11.61 11.19 9.96
CA TYR A 177 -10.84 12.13 9.18
C TYR A 177 -11.67 12.60 8.00
N HIS A 178 -11.67 13.88 7.72
CA HIS A 178 -12.28 14.45 6.54
C HIS A 178 -11.37 15.55 5.98
N ASN A 179 -11.01 15.40 4.71
CA ASN A 179 -10.25 16.38 3.94
C ASN A 179 -11.11 16.92 2.81
N PHE A 180 -11.07 18.21 2.64
CA PHE A 180 -11.68 18.95 1.56
C PHE A 180 -10.62 19.85 0.94
N ASP A 181 -10.16 19.53 -0.24
CA ASP A 181 -9.16 20.27 -1.01
C ASP A 181 -9.81 20.86 -2.27
N ASP A 182 -9.83 22.18 -2.40
CA ASP A 182 -10.34 22.88 -3.58
C ASP A 182 -9.38 22.83 -4.79
N GLY A 183 -8.28 22.08 -4.68
CA GLY A 183 -7.25 21.94 -5.70
C GLY A 183 -6.23 23.07 -5.68
N TYR A 184 -4.98 22.74 -5.97
CA TYR A 184 -3.85 23.67 -5.97
C TYR A 184 -3.62 24.35 -7.33
N PHE A 185 -3.96 23.66 -8.43
CA PHE A 185 -3.68 24.15 -9.78
C PHE A 185 -4.86 24.92 -10.35
N LYS A 186 -4.60 25.74 -11.36
CA LYS A 186 -5.63 26.39 -12.16
C LYS A 186 -5.60 25.85 -13.58
N ASN A 187 -6.78 25.47 -14.11
CA ASN A 187 -6.95 25.07 -15.50
C ASN A 187 -7.11 26.33 -16.38
N LEU A 188 -6.09 26.65 -17.14
CA LEU A 188 -6.11 27.82 -18.03
C LEU A 188 -7.09 27.68 -19.23
N ALA A 189 -7.57 26.46 -19.50
CA ALA A 189 -8.55 26.23 -20.57
C ALA A 189 -9.99 26.56 -20.14
N THR A 190 -10.34 26.37 -18.88
CA THR A 190 -11.70 26.50 -18.33
C THR A 190 -11.83 27.58 -17.26
N ASP A 191 -10.70 28.05 -16.69
CA ASP A 191 -10.61 28.98 -15.56
C ASP A 191 -11.09 28.38 -14.22
N ASP A 192 -11.20 27.04 -14.13
CA ASP A 192 -11.53 26.30 -12.89
C ASP A 192 -10.27 25.89 -12.13
N ASN A 193 -10.42 25.55 -10.86
CA ASN A 193 -9.35 24.90 -10.08
C ASN A 193 -9.17 23.45 -10.56
N LEU A 194 -7.97 22.92 -10.34
CA LEU A 194 -7.63 21.50 -10.61
C LEU A 194 -6.91 20.89 -9.41
N GLY A 195 -7.16 19.60 -9.22
CA GLY A 195 -6.64 18.82 -8.11
C GLY A 195 -7.58 18.81 -6.91
N GLU A 196 -8.85 19.12 -7.12
CA GLU A 196 -9.90 18.97 -6.10
C GLU A 196 -9.91 17.54 -5.56
N ALA A 197 -10.06 17.43 -4.23
CA ALA A 197 -10.12 16.12 -3.58
C ALA A 197 -10.96 16.18 -2.29
N HIS A 198 -11.81 15.17 -2.12
CA HIS A 198 -12.61 14.95 -0.93
C HIS A 198 -12.31 13.57 -0.39
N THR A 199 -11.74 13.49 0.81
CA THR A 199 -11.41 12.22 1.45
C THR A 199 -12.11 12.10 2.80
N THR A 200 -12.71 10.95 3.05
CA THR A 200 -13.29 10.60 4.35
C THR A 200 -12.72 9.26 4.80
N ILE A 201 -12.21 9.20 6.04
CA ILE A 201 -11.75 7.97 6.68
C ILE A 201 -12.52 7.82 8.00
N VAL A 202 -13.10 6.64 8.20
CA VAL A 202 -13.70 6.25 9.47
C VAL A 202 -13.01 4.98 9.95
N ARG A 203 -12.46 5.00 11.16
CA ARG A 203 -11.77 3.86 11.76
C ARG A 203 -12.32 3.55 13.13
N GLY A 204 -12.67 2.28 13.36
CA GLY A 204 -13.04 1.73 14.65
C GLY A 204 -12.04 0.68 15.11
N ALA A 205 -11.71 0.64 16.40
CA ALA A 205 -10.86 -0.39 16.99
C ALA A 205 -11.40 -0.83 18.35
N LEU A 206 -11.26 -2.13 18.62
CA LEU A 206 -11.59 -2.74 19.92
C LEU A 206 -10.43 -3.62 20.35
N GLU A 207 -10.00 -3.44 21.59
CA GLU A 207 -9.03 -4.29 22.26
C GLU A 207 -9.70 -5.01 23.41
N TRP A 208 -9.76 -6.35 23.33
CA TRP A 208 -10.40 -7.19 24.35
C TRP A 208 -9.38 -8.10 25.01
N MET A 209 -9.31 -8.00 26.32
CA MET A 209 -8.39 -8.74 27.20
C MET A 209 -9.22 -9.64 28.14
N PRO A 210 -9.69 -10.82 27.68
CA PRO A 210 -10.51 -11.72 28.52
C PRO A 210 -9.71 -12.31 29.68
N THR A 211 -8.39 -12.44 29.55
CA THR A 211 -7.46 -12.91 30.57
C THR A 211 -6.17 -12.10 30.51
N ASP A 212 -5.30 -12.22 31.52
CA ASP A 212 -4.00 -11.54 31.57
C ASP A 212 -3.02 -12.03 30.48
N THR A 213 -3.33 -13.13 29.81
CA THR A 213 -2.45 -13.75 28.79
C THR A 213 -3.04 -13.76 27.40
N LEU A 214 -4.27 -13.28 27.20
CA LEU A 214 -4.96 -13.33 25.90
C LEU A 214 -5.52 -11.96 25.56
N THR A 215 -5.08 -11.44 24.41
CA THR A 215 -5.54 -10.16 23.87
C THR A 215 -6.05 -10.34 22.44
N PHE A 216 -7.18 -9.72 22.14
CA PHE A 216 -7.72 -9.56 20.80
C PHE A 216 -7.75 -8.09 20.45
N LEU A 217 -7.15 -7.70 19.33
CA LEU A 217 -7.21 -6.35 18.78
C LEU A 217 -7.84 -6.40 17.39
N GLY A 218 -9.08 -5.96 17.29
CA GLY A 218 -9.82 -5.84 16.02
C GLY A 218 -9.85 -4.39 15.56
N LYS A 219 -9.60 -4.15 14.28
CA LYS A 219 -9.67 -2.84 13.62
C LYS A 219 -10.47 -2.95 12.34
N VAL A 220 -11.28 -1.96 12.05
CA VAL A 220 -12.00 -1.80 10.77
C VAL A 220 -11.89 -0.36 10.33
N GLU A 221 -11.60 -0.16 9.06
CA GLU A 221 -11.51 1.13 8.41
C GLU A 221 -12.30 1.13 7.11
N ASN A 222 -13.01 2.21 6.86
CA ASN A 222 -13.51 2.56 5.53
C ASN A 222 -12.88 3.89 5.11
N PHE A 223 -12.31 3.88 3.90
CA PHE A 223 -11.69 5.01 3.24
C PHE A 223 -12.44 5.30 1.95
N GLN A 224 -12.91 6.52 1.80
CA GLN A 224 -13.56 6.99 0.58
C GLN A 224 -12.89 8.26 0.10
N THR A 225 -12.57 8.30 -1.20
CA THR A 225 -12.11 9.53 -1.85
C THR A 225 -12.79 9.72 -3.20
N SER A 226 -13.11 10.98 -3.48
CA SER A 226 -13.51 11.47 -4.79
C SER A 226 -12.63 12.67 -5.12
N SER A 227 -11.96 12.66 -6.26
CA SER A 227 -11.06 13.74 -6.65
C SER A 227 -11.02 13.90 -8.16
N ASP A 228 -10.46 15.04 -8.61
CA ASP A 228 -9.98 15.16 -9.97
C ASP A 228 -9.00 14.03 -10.31
N GLY A 229 -8.91 13.71 -11.58
CA GLY A 229 -7.92 12.78 -12.13
C GLY A 229 -6.47 13.30 -11.98
N PRO A 230 -5.49 12.52 -12.44
CA PRO A 230 -4.11 12.95 -12.46
C PRO A 230 -3.93 14.18 -13.34
N ASN A 231 -3.42 15.27 -12.77
CA ASN A 231 -3.19 16.51 -13.48
C ASN A 231 -1.83 16.49 -14.20
N GLY A 232 -1.85 16.65 -15.51
CA GLY A 232 -0.67 16.68 -16.37
C GLY A 232 -0.35 18.09 -16.87
N GLN A 233 0.94 18.51 -16.78
CA GLN A 233 1.43 19.71 -17.43
C GLN A 233 2.08 19.38 -18.77
N ASN A 234 1.63 19.98 -19.86
CA ASN A 234 2.28 19.84 -21.16
C ASN A 234 3.55 20.72 -21.23
N ARG A 235 4.68 20.09 -21.10
CA ARG A 235 6.00 20.76 -21.08
C ARG A 235 6.47 21.27 -22.45
N GLY A 236 5.71 20.97 -23.50
CA GLY A 236 5.93 21.57 -24.82
C GLY A 236 5.34 22.98 -24.91
N PHE A 237 4.39 23.33 -24.03
CA PHE A 237 3.72 24.63 -24.00
C PHE A 237 4.07 25.47 -22.77
N TYR A 238 4.38 24.81 -21.61
CA TYR A 238 4.56 25.49 -20.34
C TYR A 238 5.89 25.15 -19.66
N ASP A 239 6.49 26.12 -19.02
CA ASP A 239 7.70 25.92 -18.23
C ASP A 239 7.34 25.18 -16.93
N ARG A 240 8.20 24.24 -16.51
CA ARG A 240 7.97 23.40 -15.32
C ARG A 240 7.67 24.21 -14.05
N GLY A 241 8.32 25.36 -13.87
CA GLY A 241 8.17 26.20 -12.69
C GLY A 241 6.92 27.09 -12.69
N SER A 242 6.18 27.16 -13.83
CA SER A 242 4.94 27.95 -13.88
C SER A 242 3.76 27.26 -13.24
N PHE A 243 3.77 25.90 -13.18
CA PHE A 243 2.61 25.08 -12.76
C PHE A 243 1.34 25.30 -13.57
N ASP A 244 1.46 25.90 -14.76
CA ASP A 244 0.34 26.15 -15.66
C ASP A 244 -0.14 24.85 -16.30
N ILE A 245 -1.46 24.63 -16.28
CA ILE A 245 -2.12 23.45 -16.86
C ILE A 245 -3.26 23.95 -17.74
N ALA A 246 -3.44 23.37 -18.91
CA ALA A 246 -4.58 23.63 -19.77
C ALA A 246 -5.06 22.30 -20.37
N ILE A 247 -6.12 21.76 -19.82
CA ILE A 247 -6.72 20.47 -20.20
C ILE A 247 -8.20 20.65 -20.43
N ASN A 248 -8.79 19.81 -21.29
CA ASN A 248 -10.22 19.83 -21.55
C ASN A 248 -11.03 18.81 -20.73
N ASN A 249 -10.34 17.89 -20.04
CA ASN A 249 -10.96 16.89 -19.18
C ASN A 249 -10.22 16.82 -17.84
N PRO A 250 -10.73 17.35 -16.72
CA PRO A 250 -10.10 17.22 -15.42
C PRO A 250 -9.98 15.76 -14.94
N GLY A 251 -10.73 14.84 -15.59
CA GLY A 251 -10.79 13.45 -15.15
C GLY A 251 -11.46 13.30 -13.79
N PHE A 252 -11.29 12.13 -13.21
CA PHE A 252 -11.69 11.85 -11.83
C PHE A 252 -10.95 10.64 -11.26
N LEU A 253 -10.95 10.51 -9.94
CA LEU A 253 -10.59 9.31 -9.19
C LEU A 253 -11.63 9.11 -8.10
N GLU A 254 -12.26 7.95 -8.09
CA GLU A 254 -13.15 7.52 -7.03
C GLU A 254 -12.59 6.22 -6.44
N ASN A 255 -12.37 6.18 -5.13
CA ASN A 255 -11.97 4.99 -4.40
C ASN A 255 -12.92 4.75 -3.22
N ASP A 256 -13.33 3.51 -3.03
CA ASP A 256 -13.94 2.99 -1.81
C ASP A 256 -13.11 1.79 -1.35
N ILE A 257 -12.55 1.90 -0.15
CA ILE A 257 -11.66 0.87 0.40
C ILE A 257 -12.16 0.49 1.79
N THR A 258 -12.46 -0.79 1.96
CA THR A 258 -12.72 -1.38 3.26
C THR A 258 -11.54 -2.23 3.69
N PHE A 259 -11.04 -1.99 4.88
CA PHE A 259 -9.93 -2.74 5.47
C PHE A 259 -10.30 -3.22 6.87
N GLY A 260 -9.98 -4.48 7.17
CA GLY A 260 -10.18 -5.07 8.49
C GLY A 260 -8.96 -5.88 8.91
N SER A 261 -8.59 -5.80 10.18
CA SER A 261 -7.57 -6.66 10.79
C SER A 261 -8.03 -7.18 12.15
N LEU A 262 -7.66 -8.42 12.45
CA LEU A 262 -7.80 -9.03 13.77
C LEU A 262 -6.46 -9.62 14.19
N ARG A 263 -5.86 -9.04 15.21
CA ARG A 263 -4.68 -9.58 15.87
C ARG A 263 -5.08 -10.26 17.16
N THR A 264 -4.59 -11.47 17.37
CA THR A 264 -4.73 -12.23 18.60
C THR A 264 -3.35 -12.56 19.15
N ASP A 265 -3.07 -12.17 20.38
CA ASP A 265 -1.83 -12.52 21.08
C ASP A 265 -2.17 -13.38 22.29
N LEU A 266 -1.52 -14.54 22.38
CA LEU A 266 -1.60 -15.48 23.49
C LEU A 266 -0.22 -15.69 24.10
N ASP A 267 0.00 -15.16 25.29
CA ASP A 267 1.23 -15.41 26.04
C ASP A 267 1.26 -16.84 26.58
N VAL A 268 2.37 -17.51 26.33
CA VAL A 268 2.59 -18.90 26.70
C VAL A 268 3.86 -19.04 27.56
N GLY A 269 3.85 -19.97 28.51
CA GLY A 269 5.00 -20.17 29.41
C GLY A 269 6.22 -20.79 28.74
N PHE A 270 6.08 -21.39 27.57
CA PHE A 270 7.17 -21.97 26.80
C PHE A 270 8.02 -20.86 26.18
N GLY A 271 9.30 -20.75 26.61
CA GLY A 271 10.22 -19.71 26.13
C GLY A 271 9.77 -18.28 26.41
N ASN A 272 9.01 -18.02 27.48
CA ASN A 272 8.37 -16.72 27.70
C ASN A 272 7.79 -16.12 26.41
N GLY A 273 7.14 -16.97 25.61
CA GLY A 273 6.79 -16.66 24.25
C GLY A 273 5.34 -16.24 24.07
N THR A 274 5.06 -15.70 22.89
CA THR A 274 3.72 -15.30 22.46
C THR A 274 3.36 -16.03 21.17
N ILE A 275 2.18 -16.58 21.10
CA ILE A 275 1.54 -17.02 19.85
C ILE A 275 0.72 -15.84 19.35
N THR A 276 1.09 -15.33 18.17
CA THR A 276 0.38 -14.25 17.48
C THR A 276 -0.32 -14.79 16.25
N ASN A 277 -1.62 -14.48 16.11
CA ASN A 277 -2.37 -14.66 14.87
C ASN A 277 -2.80 -13.30 14.34
N VAL A 278 -2.56 -13.04 13.04
CA VAL A 278 -3.01 -11.81 12.35
C VAL A 278 -3.83 -12.22 11.16
N ILE A 279 -5.11 -11.86 11.17
CA ILE A 279 -6.04 -12.03 10.06
C ILE A 279 -6.28 -10.66 9.43
N GLY A 280 -6.27 -10.60 8.09
CA GLY A 280 -6.54 -9.38 7.34
C GLY A 280 -7.53 -9.61 6.21
N TYR A 281 -8.40 -8.62 6.02
CA TYR A 281 -9.30 -8.53 4.87
C TYR A 281 -9.21 -7.13 4.27
N ARG A 282 -9.21 -7.05 2.95
CA ARG A 282 -9.26 -5.77 2.23
C ARG A 282 -10.08 -5.91 0.96
N GLU A 283 -10.93 -4.92 0.72
CA GLU A 283 -11.72 -4.75 -0.50
C GLU A 283 -11.47 -3.35 -1.06
N VAL A 284 -11.32 -3.25 -2.37
CA VAL A 284 -11.09 -1.99 -3.10
C VAL A 284 -11.99 -1.95 -4.32
N ASP A 285 -12.72 -0.85 -4.45
CA ASP A 285 -13.35 -0.41 -5.68
C ASP A 285 -12.75 0.92 -6.11
N SER A 286 -12.22 0.98 -7.34
CA SER A 286 -11.58 2.18 -7.86
C SER A 286 -11.98 2.43 -9.31
N THR A 287 -12.36 3.66 -9.61
CA THR A 287 -12.62 4.11 -10.98
C THR A 287 -11.86 5.39 -11.25
N THR A 288 -11.19 5.45 -12.39
CA THR A 288 -10.38 6.63 -12.76
C THR A 288 -10.64 7.09 -14.19
N SER A 289 -10.43 8.38 -14.40
CA SER A 289 -10.35 8.99 -15.72
C SER A 289 -9.25 10.05 -15.73
N ALA A 290 -8.50 10.17 -16.81
CA ALA A 290 -7.38 11.08 -16.94
C ALA A 290 -7.25 11.65 -18.36
N ASP A 291 -6.88 12.92 -18.45
CA ASP A 291 -6.37 13.55 -19.67
C ASP A 291 -4.87 13.25 -19.76
N ILE A 292 -4.49 12.38 -20.67
CA ILE A 292 -3.10 11.93 -20.83
C ILE A 292 -2.31 12.85 -21.76
N ASP A 293 -2.97 13.51 -22.70
CA ASP A 293 -2.29 14.40 -23.64
C ASP A 293 -1.93 15.77 -23.04
N ALA A 294 -2.54 16.12 -21.91
CA ALA A 294 -2.34 17.37 -21.16
C ALA A 294 -2.51 18.61 -22.05
N THR A 295 -3.54 18.63 -22.94
CA THR A 295 -3.86 19.75 -23.81
C THR A 295 -5.35 20.09 -23.77
N PRO A 296 -5.78 21.29 -24.26
CA PRO A 296 -7.20 21.62 -24.42
C PRO A 296 -7.90 20.84 -25.57
N LEU A 297 -7.23 19.87 -26.17
CA LEU A 297 -7.76 19.07 -27.28
C LEU A 297 -8.00 17.64 -26.80
N THR A 298 -9.00 16.96 -27.35
CA THR A 298 -9.22 15.54 -27.10
C THR A 298 -8.32 14.72 -28.04
N LEU A 299 -7.11 14.39 -27.58
CA LEU A 299 -6.14 13.57 -28.32
C LEU A 299 -5.97 12.20 -27.68
N PHE A 300 -5.86 12.12 -26.37
CA PHE A 300 -5.71 10.88 -25.63
C PHE A 300 -6.26 11.02 -24.21
N HIS A 301 -7.42 10.42 -23.97
CA HIS A 301 -7.92 10.23 -22.61
C HIS A 301 -7.82 8.76 -22.22
N SER A 302 -7.64 8.50 -20.94
CA SER A 302 -7.58 7.16 -20.37
C SER A 302 -8.58 7.04 -19.22
N GLY A 303 -9.13 5.84 -19.05
CA GLY A 303 -9.95 5.49 -17.89
C GLY A 303 -9.63 4.08 -17.43
N SER A 304 -9.90 3.77 -16.18
CA SER A 304 -9.80 2.41 -15.66
C SER A 304 -10.84 2.13 -14.59
N GLU A 305 -11.23 0.87 -14.50
CA GLU A 305 -11.98 0.27 -13.39
C GLU A 305 -11.09 -0.78 -12.76
N PHE A 306 -11.04 -0.83 -11.44
CA PHE A 306 -10.24 -1.78 -10.69
C PHE A 306 -10.99 -2.24 -9.46
N THR A 307 -11.02 -3.56 -9.25
CA THR A 307 -11.51 -4.16 -8.02
C THR A 307 -10.48 -5.12 -7.45
N GLN A 308 -10.41 -5.19 -6.12
CA GLN A 308 -9.60 -6.15 -5.40
C GLN A 308 -10.38 -6.67 -4.20
N GLU A 309 -10.31 -7.97 -3.99
CA GLU A 309 -10.66 -8.64 -2.74
C GLU A 309 -9.47 -9.46 -2.27
N GLN A 310 -9.06 -9.29 -1.00
CA GLN A 310 -7.93 -10.04 -0.45
C GLN A 310 -8.23 -10.53 0.96
N PHE A 311 -7.73 -11.72 1.27
CA PHE A 311 -7.68 -12.29 2.61
C PHE A 311 -6.27 -12.75 2.92
N SER A 312 -5.82 -12.57 4.17
CA SER A 312 -4.55 -13.11 4.64
C SER A 312 -4.63 -13.56 6.09
N GLU A 313 -3.81 -14.55 6.43
CA GLU A 313 -3.61 -15.03 7.80
C GLU A 313 -2.13 -15.35 8.04
N GLU A 314 -1.60 -14.83 9.13
CA GLU A 314 -0.28 -15.20 9.66
C GLU A 314 -0.44 -15.73 11.07
N LEU A 315 0.01 -16.97 11.28
CA LEU A 315 0.14 -17.56 12.63
C LEU A 315 1.62 -17.74 12.93
N ARG A 316 2.10 -17.17 14.05
CA ARG A 316 3.49 -17.31 14.46
C ARG A 316 3.61 -17.53 15.97
N TYR A 317 4.66 -18.21 16.36
CA TYR A 317 5.19 -18.26 17.70
C TYR A 317 6.51 -17.48 17.74
N SER A 318 6.69 -16.64 18.76
CA SER A 318 7.95 -15.96 19.05
C SER A 318 8.28 -16.14 20.53
N GLY A 319 9.48 -16.61 20.85
CA GLY A 319 9.88 -16.87 22.25
C GLY A 319 11.36 -16.69 22.48
N THR A 320 11.71 -16.34 23.73
CA THR A 320 13.07 -16.12 24.21
C THR A 320 13.48 -17.24 25.16
N PHE A 321 14.56 -17.94 24.84
CA PHE A 321 15.19 -18.97 25.63
C PHE A 321 16.51 -18.44 26.19
N ASP A 322 17.21 -19.24 27.00
CA ASP A 322 18.44 -18.81 27.69
C ASP A 322 19.47 -18.09 26.78
N ARG A 323 19.67 -18.61 25.55
CA ARG A 323 20.65 -18.09 24.58
C ARG A 323 20.09 -17.98 23.17
N ALA A 324 18.79 -18.03 23.01
CA ALA A 324 18.19 -18.04 21.68
C ALA A 324 16.81 -17.35 21.64
N ASP A 325 16.63 -16.44 20.71
CA ASP A 325 15.31 -15.99 20.29
C ASP A 325 14.85 -16.83 19.10
N VAL A 326 13.65 -17.35 19.17
CA VAL A 326 13.09 -18.23 18.15
C VAL A 326 11.77 -17.63 17.64
N THR A 327 11.65 -17.49 16.33
CA THR A 327 10.40 -17.13 15.67
C THR A 327 10.09 -18.17 14.60
N VAL A 328 8.91 -18.77 14.65
CA VAL A 328 8.43 -19.70 13.62
C VAL A 328 7.00 -19.35 13.25
N GLY A 329 6.61 -19.49 11.98
CA GLY A 329 5.27 -19.17 11.58
C GLY A 329 4.87 -19.72 10.22
N GLY A 330 3.56 -19.60 9.95
CA GLY A 330 2.93 -19.89 8.68
C GLY A 330 2.16 -18.68 8.18
N PHE A 331 2.08 -18.55 6.86
CA PHE A 331 1.38 -17.45 6.19
C PHE A 331 0.52 -18.02 5.07
N TYR A 332 -0.70 -17.53 4.99
CA TYR A 332 -1.62 -17.76 3.90
C TYR A 332 -2.11 -16.41 3.35
N PHE A 333 -2.24 -16.33 2.04
CA PHE A 333 -2.77 -15.16 1.35
C PHE A 333 -3.52 -15.60 0.11
N THR A 334 -4.67 -14.96 -0.13
CA THR A 334 -5.41 -15.09 -1.38
C THR A 334 -5.91 -13.71 -1.81
N GLN A 335 -5.98 -13.50 -3.11
CA GLN A 335 -6.41 -12.25 -3.70
C GLN A 335 -7.05 -12.52 -5.06
N GLU A 336 -8.17 -11.82 -5.30
CA GLU A 336 -8.77 -11.66 -6.62
C GLU A 336 -8.66 -10.21 -7.04
N ILE A 337 -8.24 -9.97 -8.29
CA ILE A 337 -8.22 -8.64 -8.89
C ILE A 337 -8.91 -8.68 -10.24
N ALA A 338 -9.63 -7.60 -10.57
CA ALA A 338 -10.09 -7.33 -11.91
C ALA A 338 -9.75 -5.89 -12.31
N TYR A 339 -9.20 -5.73 -13.50
CA TYR A 339 -8.76 -4.44 -14.00
C TYR A 339 -9.20 -4.26 -15.44
N THR A 340 -9.89 -3.15 -15.73
CA THR A 340 -10.27 -2.73 -17.07
C THR A 340 -9.54 -1.43 -17.40
N GLU A 341 -8.97 -1.36 -18.58
CA GLU A 341 -8.37 -0.15 -19.13
C GLU A 341 -9.14 0.28 -20.38
N ARG A 342 -9.47 1.56 -20.45
CA ARG A 342 -10.05 2.24 -21.60
C ARG A 342 -9.11 3.33 -22.07
N ARG A 343 -8.93 3.44 -23.39
CA ARG A 343 -8.20 4.53 -24.05
C ARG A 343 -9.03 5.12 -25.16
N ASP A 344 -9.27 6.43 -25.11
CA ASP A 344 -9.96 7.19 -26.13
C ASP A 344 -8.92 7.98 -26.95
N LEU A 345 -8.85 7.71 -28.24
CA LEU A 345 -7.88 8.29 -29.18
C LEU A 345 -8.56 8.87 -30.42
N PRO A 346 -9.53 9.80 -30.28
CA PRO A 346 -10.45 10.18 -31.36
C PRO A 346 -9.80 10.89 -32.55
N THR A 347 -8.66 11.55 -32.36
CA THR A 347 -8.00 12.38 -33.37
C THR A 347 -6.77 11.75 -33.99
N THR A 348 -6.23 10.67 -33.41
CA THR A 348 -5.03 10.01 -33.93
C THR A 348 -5.30 8.97 -35.01
N ARG A 349 -6.43 9.06 -35.70
CA ARG A 349 -6.85 8.13 -36.73
C ARG A 349 -5.76 7.96 -37.80
N PRO A 350 -5.08 6.80 -37.90
CA PRO A 350 -4.14 6.56 -38.98
C PRO A 350 -4.86 6.62 -40.35
N VAL A 351 -4.20 7.16 -41.34
CA VAL A 351 -4.71 7.21 -42.71
C VAL A 351 -4.99 5.78 -43.20
N GLY A 352 -6.27 5.51 -43.59
CA GLY A 352 -6.68 4.21 -44.12
C GLY A 352 -7.51 3.33 -43.18
N PHE A 353 -7.74 3.75 -41.92
CA PHE A 353 -8.64 3.03 -41.03
C PHE A 353 -10.13 3.42 -41.27
N PRO A 354 -11.06 2.45 -41.09
CA PRO A 354 -12.49 2.73 -41.32
C PRO A 354 -13.04 3.79 -40.38
N ALA A 355 -13.86 4.68 -40.93
CA ALA A 355 -14.52 5.75 -40.17
C ALA A 355 -15.53 5.24 -39.11
N SER A 356 -15.87 3.95 -39.15
CA SER A 356 -16.83 3.29 -38.27
C SER A 356 -16.27 2.78 -36.97
N LEU A 357 -14.96 2.85 -36.76
CA LEU A 357 -14.33 2.54 -35.50
C LEU A 357 -14.23 3.83 -34.69
N ASP A 358 -15.11 4.04 -33.75
CA ASP A 358 -14.84 4.93 -32.64
C ASP A 358 -13.57 4.36 -31.98
N TRP A 359 -12.52 5.18 -31.87
CA TRP A 359 -11.19 4.74 -31.41
C TRP A 359 -11.16 4.55 -29.90
N GLU A 360 -12.09 3.73 -29.42
CA GLU A 360 -12.06 3.21 -28.07
C GLU A 360 -11.27 1.90 -28.05
N PHE A 361 -10.24 1.89 -27.24
CA PHE A 361 -9.45 0.69 -26.94
C PHE A 361 -9.84 0.23 -25.55
N ASN A 362 -10.39 -0.96 -25.45
CA ASN A 362 -10.78 -1.57 -24.19
C ASN A 362 -10.08 -2.91 -24.01
N GLY A 363 -9.74 -3.25 -22.78
CA GLY A 363 -9.12 -4.51 -22.38
C GLY A 363 -8.77 -4.51 -20.91
N GLY A 364 -7.98 -5.47 -20.48
CA GLY A 364 -7.59 -5.60 -19.08
C GLY A 364 -7.34 -7.04 -18.69
N GLY A 365 -7.48 -7.34 -17.40
CA GLY A 365 -7.27 -8.71 -16.90
C GLY A 365 -7.96 -8.96 -15.58
N ARG A 366 -8.15 -10.26 -15.30
CA ARG A 366 -8.46 -10.80 -13.98
C ARG A 366 -7.32 -11.68 -13.53
N GLN A 367 -7.06 -11.72 -12.24
CA GLN A 367 -6.04 -12.59 -11.66
C GLN A 367 -6.52 -13.12 -10.31
N ASP A 368 -6.48 -14.43 -10.20
CA ASP A 368 -6.55 -15.11 -8.91
C ASP A 368 -5.14 -15.43 -8.45
N HIS A 369 -4.87 -15.19 -7.18
CA HIS A 369 -3.53 -15.32 -6.63
C HIS A 369 -3.58 -15.94 -5.25
N THR A 370 -2.85 -17.04 -5.04
CA THR A 370 -2.76 -17.76 -3.77
C THR A 370 -1.30 -17.94 -3.37
N VAL A 371 -0.99 -17.70 -2.08
CA VAL A 371 0.36 -17.82 -1.51
C VAL A 371 0.32 -18.59 -0.21
N TYR A 372 1.27 -19.51 -0.04
CA TYR A 372 1.57 -20.20 1.22
C TYR A 372 3.02 -19.95 1.62
N GLY A 373 3.27 -19.78 2.89
CA GLY A 373 4.63 -19.63 3.40
C GLY A 373 4.80 -20.29 4.77
N ILE A 374 5.93 -20.95 4.98
CA ILE A 374 6.36 -21.44 6.29
C ILE A 374 7.76 -20.86 6.52
N PHE A 375 7.98 -20.26 7.68
CA PHE A 375 9.26 -19.64 8.00
C PHE A 375 9.69 -19.89 9.43
N GLY A 376 11.00 -19.82 9.65
CA GLY A 376 11.59 -19.86 10.99
C GLY A 376 12.89 -19.10 11.03
N GLN A 377 13.16 -18.44 12.14
CA GLN A 377 14.40 -17.75 12.45
C GLN A 377 14.84 -18.09 13.88
N VAL A 378 16.12 -18.26 14.06
CA VAL A 378 16.77 -18.40 15.37
C VAL A 378 17.90 -17.39 15.43
N ASP A 379 17.86 -16.52 16.43
CA ASP A 379 18.94 -15.63 16.79
C ASP A 379 19.63 -16.25 18.01
N TYR A 380 20.89 -16.71 17.87
CA TYR A 380 21.59 -17.46 18.89
C TYR A 380 22.78 -16.69 19.42
N ASP A 381 22.83 -16.48 20.73
CA ASP A 381 23.91 -15.78 21.42
C ASP A 381 25.08 -16.72 21.69
N PHE A 382 26.11 -16.67 20.84
CA PHE A 382 27.38 -17.38 21.08
C PHE A 382 28.09 -16.83 22.30
N THR A 383 28.02 -15.51 22.49
CA THR A 383 28.55 -14.79 23.67
C THR A 383 27.61 -13.60 23.96
N GLU A 384 27.78 -12.90 25.07
CA GLU A 384 27.06 -11.66 25.40
C GLU A 384 27.19 -10.55 24.32
N LYS A 385 28.15 -10.67 23.39
CA LYS A 385 28.46 -9.68 22.36
C LYS A 385 28.29 -10.19 20.94
N LEU A 386 28.14 -11.48 20.73
CA LEU A 386 28.11 -12.08 19.39
C LEU A 386 26.86 -12.95 19.22
N THR A 387 25.99 -12.54 18.35
CA THR A 387 24.75 -13.24 17.98
C THR A 387 24.83 -13.73 16.55
N GLY A 388 24.49 -14.99 16.30
CA GLY A 388 24.31 -15.59 15.00
C GLY A 388 22.82 -15.62 14.64
N ILE A 389 22.50 -15.24 13.42
CA ILE A 389 21.14 -15.19 12.90
C ILE A 389 21.00 -16.27 11.83
N PHE A 390 20.04 -17.17 11.99
CA PHE A 390 19.79 -18.28 11.08
C PHE A 390 18.30 -18.34 10.76
N GLY A 391 17.95 -18.29 9.49
CA GLY A 391 16.55 -18.34 9.07
C GLY A 391 16.35 -19.12 7.79
N LEU A 392 15.15 -19.67 7.65
CA LEU A 392 14.71 -20.36 6.45
C LEU A 392 13.22 -20.10 6.23
N ARG A 393 12.85 -19.82 4.98
CA ARG A 393 11.47 -19.76 4.53
C ARG A 393 11.28 -20.67 3.33
N TYR A 394 10.20 -21.40 3.31
CA TYR A 394 9.64 -22.01 2.10
C TYR A 394 8.38 -21.25 1.71
N GLY A 395 8.29 -20.85 0.45
CA GLY A 395 7.14 -20.20 -0.14
C GLY A 395 6.63 -20.96 -1.35
N TYR A 396 5.32 -21.00 -1.52
CA TYR A 396 4.63 -21.45 -2.72
C TYR A 396 3.65 -20.39 -3.14
N GLU A 397 3.57 -20.14 -4.44
CA GLU A 397 2.72 -19.12 -5.06
C GLU A 397 2.09 -19.67 -6.32
N GLU A 398 0.80 -19.43 -6.52
CA GLU A 398 0.05 -19.78 -7.71
C GLU A 398 -0.70 -18.56 -8.23
N LYS A 399 -0.63 -18.31 -9.53
CA LYS A 399 -1.42 -17.29 -10.23
C LYS A 399 -2.20 -17.91 -11.39
N ASP A 400 -3.47 -17.53 -11.50
CA ASP A 400 -4.36 -17.85 -12.62
C ASP A 400 -4.83 -16.53 -13.24
N VAL A 401 -4.72 -16.37 -14.55
CA VAL A 401 -4.98 -15.09 -15.22
C VAL A 401 -5.86 -15.27 -16.46
N ASP A 402 -6.83 -14.36 -16.60
CA ASP A 402 -7.62 -14.14 -17.81
C ASP A 402 -7.35 -12.72 -18.33
N ILE A 403 -6.75 -12.61 -19.50
CA ILE A 403 -6.35 -11.34 -20.11
C ILE A 403 -7.16 -11.07 -21.36
N THR A 404 -7.67 -9.85 -21.48
CA THR A 404 -8.20 -9.28 -22.72
C THR A 404 -7.25 -8.20 -23.20
N TYR A 405 -6.66 -8.35 -24.38
CA TYR A 405 -5.77 -7.33 -24.94
C TYR A 405 -6.49 -6.01 -25.12
N VAL A 406 -5.83 -4.90 -24.75
CA VAL A 406 -6.33 -3.54 -25.04
C VAL A 406 -6.28 -3.31 -26.55
N ARG A 407 -7.44 -3.41 -27.19
CA ARG A 407 -7.62 -3.36 -28.65
C ARG A 407 -8.82 -2.49 -28.99
N PRO A 408 -8.92 -1.99 -30.25
CA PRO A 408 -10.14 -1.36 -30.73
C PRO A 408 -11.33 -2.31 -30.54
N ARG A 409 -12.30 -1.91 -29.73
CA ARG A 409 -13.55 -2.62 -29.49
C ARG A 409 -14.54 -1.72 -28.75
N PRO A 410 -15.86 -2.02 -28.82
CA PRO A 410 -16.84 -1.36 -27.96
C PRO A 410 -16.51 -1.50 -26.50
N ASN A 411 -17.01 -0.59 -25.68
CA ASN A 411 -16.82 -0.61 -24.24
C ASN A 411 -17.12 -2.00 -23.65
N CYS A 412 -16.20 -2.51 -22.87
CA CYS A 412 -16.35 -3.72 -22.10
C CYS A 412 -15.64 -3.59 -20.75
N SER A 413 -16.01 -4.40 -19.78
CA SER A 413 -15.45 -4.38 -18.42
C SER A 413 -15.00 -5.78 -18.02
N MET A 414 -13.79 -5.88 -17.49
CA MET A 414 -13.28 -7.10 -16.85
C MET A 414 -13.93 -7.30 -15.47
N VAL A 415 -14.23 -6.20 -14.79
CA VAL A 415 -14.95 -6.21 -13.51
C VAL A 415 -16.34 -6.84 -13.67
N ASN A 416 -17.06 -6.46 -14.74
CA ASN A 416 -18.40 -6.96 -15.05
C ASN A 416 -18.40 -8.17 -16.00
N GLU A 417 -17.25 -8.77 -16.28
CA GLU A 417 -17.08 -9.97 -17.15
C GLU A 417 -17.64 -9.80 -18.59
N THR A 418 -17.63 -8.60 -19.10
CA THR A 418 -18.14 -8.33 -20.46
C THR A 418 -17.05 -8.29 -21.53
N CYS A 419 -15.76 -8.24 -21.14
CA CYS A 419 -14.64 -8.29 -22.07
C CYS A 419 -14.36 -9.74 -22.52
N PRO A 420 -14.22 -9.99 -23.83
CA PRO A 420 -13.94 -11.34 -24.33
C PRO A 420 -12.47 -11.71 -24.13
N THR A 421 -12.19 -12.80 -23.43
CA THR A 421 -10.84 -13.37 -23.23
C THR A 421 -10.47 -14.39 -24.30
N THR A 422 -11.46 -14.98 -24.97
CA THR A 422 -11.29 -16.02 -25.99
C THR A 422 -11.78 -15.58 -27.38
N GLY A 423 -11.46 -16.37 -28.40
CA GLY A 423 -11.84 -16.09 -29.78
C GLY A 423 -10.96 -15.02 -30.45
N THR A 424 -11.40 -14.52 -31.60
CA THR A 424 -10.69 -13.52 -32.40
C THR A 424 -11.32 -12.14 -32.30
N ASN A 425 -10.50 -11.11 -32.34
CA ASN A 425 -10.96 -9.72 -32.36
C ASN A 425 -11.73 -9.44 -33.67
N PRO A 426 -12.98 -8.99 -33.61
CA PRO A 426 -13.78 -8.75 -34.81
C PRO A 426 -13.32 -7.56 -35.64
N TYR A 427 -12.48 -6.67 -35.08
CA TYR A 427 -12.01 -5.44 -35.73
C TYR A 427 -10.58 -5.55 -36.27
N ILE A 428 -9.79 -6.56 -35.85
CA ILE A 428 -8.42 -6.80 -36.32
C ILE A 428 -8.31 -8.26 -36.75
N ALA A 429 -8.27 -8.48 -38.05
CA ALA A 429 -8.28 -9.84 -38.62
C ALA A 429 -7.09 -10.68 -38.17
N GLY A 430 -7.40 -11.87 -37.63
CA GLY A 430 -6.40 -12.85 -37.18
C GLY A 430 -5.82 -12.63 -35.80
N GLU A 431 -6.16 -11.52 -35.12
CA GLU A 431 -5.70 -11.26 -33.75
C GLU A 431 -6.62 -11.89 -32.71
N PRO A 432 -6.07 -12.55 -31.67
CA PRO A 432 -6.89 -13.07 -30.57
C PRO A 432 -7.46 -11.93 -29.71
N ASN A 433 -8.58 -12.18 -29.05
CA ASN A 433 -9.12 -11.24 -28.06
C ASN A 433 -8.26 -11.15 -26.82
N GLY A 434 -7.68 -12.26 -26.36
CA GLY A 434 -6.88 -12.37 -25.16
C GLY A 434 -6.29 -13.76 -25.01
N PHE A 435 -5.95 -14.11 -23.78
CA PHE A 435 -5.48 -15.44 -23.39
C PHE A 435 -5.79 -15.71 -21.91
N SER A 436 -5.79 -16.99 -21.55
CA SER A 436 -5.82 -17.45 -20.16
C SER A 436 -4.57 -18.27 -19.90
N ASP A 437 -3.98 -18.15 -18.73
CA ASP A 437 -2.79 -18.89 -18.33
C ASP A 437 -2.76 -19.10 -16.82
N LYS A 438 -2.08 -20.18 -16.38
CA LYS A 438 -1.91 -20.53 -14.98
C LYS A 438 -0.50 -21.02 -14.75
N ASP A 439 0.16 -20.50 -13.72
CA ASP A 439 1.50 -20.95 -13.35
C ASP A 439 1.70 -20.95 -11.82
N ASP A 440 2.67 -21.74 -11.34
CA ASP A 440 3.02 -21.83 -9.94
C ASP A 440 4.54 -21.80 -9.72
N TRP A 441 4.94 -21.28 -8.58
CA TRP A 441 6.35 -21.16 -8.18
C TRP A 441 6.53 -21.59 -6.74
N SER A 442 7.69 -22.18 -6.45
CA SER A 442 8.12 -22.45 -5.08
C SER A 442 9.57 -22.06 -4.88
N GLU A 443 9.89 -21.53 -3.71
CA GLU A 443 11.22 -21.03 -3.41
C GLU A 443 11.59 -21.25 -1.96
N VAL A 444 12.88 -21.53 -1.73
CA VAL A 444 13.49 -21.58 -0.41
C VAL A 444 14.37 -20.35 -0.22
N THR A 445 14.08 -19.55 0.80
CA THR A 445 14.79 -18.31 1.12
C THR A 445 15.60 -18.49 2.42
N PRO A 446 16.92 -18.73 2.35
CA PRO A 446 17.78 -18.76 3.53
C PRO A 446 18.17 -17.35 3.99
N LYS A 447 18.41 -17.21 5.29
CA LYS A 447 19.05 -16.04 5.90
C LYS A 447 20.14 -16.51 6.85
N ILE A 448 21.32 -15.93 6.74
CA ILE A 448 22.43 -16.12 7.67
C ILE A 448 23.00 -14.75 8.00
N GLY A 449 23.26 -14.51 9.27
CA GLY A 449 23.81 -13.23 9.71
C GLY A 449 24.66 -13.36 10.98
N LEU A 450 25.46 -12.34 11.20
CA LEU A 450 26.20 -12.13 12.44
C LEU A 450 26.00 -10.69 12.90
N GLN A 451 25.81 -10.53 14.20
CA GLN A 451 25.71 -9.24 14.88
C GLN A 451 26.72 -9.22 16.03
N TYR A 452 27.51 -8.16 16.11
CA TYR A 452 28.54 -7.99 17.14
C TYR A 452 28.41 -6.64 17.82
N PHE A 453 28.18 -6.65 19.13
CA PHE A 453 28.16 -5.47 19.99
C PHE A 453 29.57 -5.16 20.45
N HIS A 454 30.16 -4.11 19.89
CA HIS A 454 31.47 -3.62 20.33
C HIS A 454 31.38 -2.92 21.70
N THR A 455 30.37 -2.05 21.81
CA THR A 455 29.95 -1.36 23.05
C THR A 455 28.43 -1.38 23.11
N ASP A 456 27.82 -0.91 24.21
CA ASP A 456 26.36 -0.78 24.34
C ASP A 456 25.75 0.13 23.29
N ASP A 457 26.51 1.10 22.75
CA ASP A 457 26.07 2.08 21.75
C ASP A 457 26.60 1.80 20.33
N THR A 458 27.36 0.71 20.12
CA THR A 458 28.00 0.43 18.83
C THR A 458 27.89 -1.03 18.46
N GLN A 459 27.21 -1.31 17.36
CA GLN A 459 27.10 -2.64 16.79
C GLN A 459 27.63 -2.70 15.36
N PHE A 460 28.08 -3.88 14.95
CA PHE A 460 28.35 -4.25 13.57
C PHE A 460 27.52 -5.47 13.22
N TYR A 461 26.88 -5.45 12.08
CA TYR A 461 26.15 -6.60 11.59
C TYR A 461 26.35 -6.80 10.08
N GLY A 462 26.22 -8.05 9.67
CA GLY A 462 26.19 -8.44 8.26
C GLY A 462 25.24 -9.61 8.07
N THR A 463 24.38 -9.50 7.08
CA THR A 463 23.39 -10.54 6.76
C THR A 463 23.45 -10.89 5.29
N TYR A 464 23.31 -12.18 5.01
CA TYR A 464 23.05 -12.71 3.67
C TYR A 464 21.63 -13.29 3.66
N THR A 465 20.84 -12.91 2.69
CA THR A 465 19.51 -13.47 2.42
C THR A 465 19.31 -13.54 0.93
N LYS A 466 18.59 -14.57 0.49
CA LYS A 466 18.18 -14.71 -0.92
C LYS A 466 16.91 -13.92 -1.20
#